data_a50d7dbfb5673ad98dc54cd2e8695c02
#
_entry.id   a50d7dbfb5673ad98dc54cd2e8695c02
#
_cell.length_a   1.000
_cell.length_b   1.000
_cell.length_c   1.000
_cell.angle_alpha   90.00
_cell.angle_beta   90.00
_cell.angle_gamma   90.00
#
_symmetry.space_group_name_H-M   'P 1'
#
loop_
_entity.id
_entity.type
_entity.pdbx_description
1 polymer ?
#
loop_
_entity_poly.entity_id
_entity_poly.type
_entity_poly.pdbx_seq_one_letter_code
_entity_poly.pdbx_strand_id
1 'polypeptide(L)'
;STLMRSSAASDVYKRQAKDISEYDNLSDSAYLRAKEDYLMGINFSRVLTLKYGRNIANYLHLDRAVVSVGRVMTCVLGMVVRREREIRSFVKTPFYRVIGQAQVENSTFDAEWRVSDKSMYAGTPYLYKDNGFKEREKAEELVKFLSDPLPAQGVVDSIERKKETKNPPLLYNLAEIQNECSKLFKISPDETLNIIQELYEKKLVTYPRTDARVLSTAVSKEIHKNIGGLRNFPPVKEIAEHILQNNMQKGIEKTRYCNDKAITDHYAIIPTGQGFNNLKNLSVTAARTYEIIVRRFLSIFYPPAIYQKVSITSDVKNEKLYASFKVLVDEGYLGVAKNSFAKARNDAKVKEDDLSLIHISEPTRPY
;
A
#
# COMPACT_ATOMS: atom_id res chain seq x y z
N SER A 1 -14.84 -45.71 12.26
CA SER A 1 -15.85 -44.76 11.69
C SER A 1 -15.58 -43.37 12.29
N THR A 2 -14.94 -42.53 11.53
CA THR A 2 -14.66 -41.13 11.93
C THR A 2 -16.00 -40.37 11.76
N LEU A 3 -16.67 -40.10 12.86
CA LEU A 3 -17.76 -39.15 12.91
C LEU A 3 -17.22 -37.78 12.50
N MET A 4 -17.52 -37.36 11.28
CA MET A 4 -17.32 -35.96 10.88
C MET A 4 -18.23 -35.11 11.77
N ARG A 5 -17.65 -34.39 12.73
CA ARG A 5 -18.37 -33.34 13.44
C ARG A 5 -18.66 -32.26 12.41
N SER A 6 -19.92 -32.18 11.98
CA SER A 6 -20.45 -31.03 11.25
C SER A 6 -20.11 -29.79 12.08
N SER A 7 -19.37 -28.84 11.52
CA SER A 7 -19.06 -27.61 12.25
C SER A 7 -20.37 -26.85 12.50
N ALA A 8 -20.50 -26.21 13.67
CA ALA A 8 -21.67 -25.39 13.98
C ALA A 8 -21.99 -24.35 12.88
N ALA A 9 -20.98 -23.89 12.13
CA ALA A 9 -21.11 -23.05 10.94
C ALA A 9 -21.90 -23.77 9.83
N SER A 10 -21.62 -25.05 9.56
CA SER A 10 -22.34 -25.84 8.55
C SER A 10 -23.83 -25.99 8.90
N ASP A 11 -24.18 -26.13 10.17
CA ASP A 11 -25.55 -26.22 10.61
C ASP A 11 -26.30 -24.87 10.56
N VAL A 12 -25.62 -23.78 10.81
CA VAL A 12 -26.14 -22.41 10.61
C VAL A 12 -26.44 -22.15 9.14
N TYR A 13 -25.54 -22.53 8.23
CA TYR A 13 -25.77 -22.41 6.78
C TYR A 13 -26.99 -23.21 6.33
N LYS A 14 -27.16 -24.45 6.80
CA LYS A 14 -28.35 -25.30 6.47
C LYS A 14 -29.65 -24.70 6.98
N ARG A 15 -29.64 -24.02 8.14
CA ARG A 15 -30.84 -23.38 8.71
C ARG A 15 -31.17 -22.04 8.04
N GLN A 16 -30.20 -21.40 7.36
CA GLN A 16 -30.39 -20.16 6.64
C GLN A 16 -30.56 -20.36 5.13
N ALA A 17 -30.50 -21.60 4.65
CA ALA A 17 -30.76 -21.91 3.25
C ALA A 17 -32.18 -21.47 2.90
N LYS A 18 -32.29 -20.66 1.88
CA LYS A 18 -33.55 -20.23 1.29
C LYS A 18 -34.12 -21.32 0.38
N ASP A 19 -35.37 -21.17 -0.03
CA ASP A 19 -35.93 -22.03 -1.05
C ASP A 19 -35.10 -22.00 -2.34
N ILE A 20 -35.00 -23.15 -3.03
CA ILE A 20 -34.17 -23.28 -4.24
C ILE A 20 -34.59 -22.27 -5.30
N SER A 21 -35.90 -21.99 -5.41
CA SER A 21 -36.43 -21.02 -6.37
C SER A 21 -35.93 -19.59 -6.18
N GLU A 22 -35.51 -19.22 -4.97
CA GLU A 22 -34.88 -17.90 -4.75
C GLU A 22 -33.50 -17.75 -5.41
N TYR A 23 -32.90 -18.87 -5.81
CA TYR A 23 -31.59 -18.91 -6.49
C TYR A 23 -31.68 -19.05 -8.01
N ASP A 24 -32.90 -19.16 -8.60
CA ASP A 24 -33.09 -19.37 -10.04
C ASP A 24 -32.38 -18.27 -10.86
N ASN A 25 -32.60 -17.01 -10.54
CA ASN A 25 -31.94 -15.90 -11.25
C ASN A 25 -30.39 -15.94 -11.15
N LEU A 26 -29.85 -16.38 -10.01
CA LEU A 26 -28.43 -16.55 -9.81
C LEU A 26 -27.89 -17.72 -10.64
N SER A 27 -28.62 -18.84 -10.68
CA SER A 27 -28.32 -20.00 -11.49
C SER A 27 -28.34 -19.68 -12.97
N ASP A 28 -29.37 -18.99 -13.45
CA ASP A 28 -29.51 -18.57 -14.84
C ASP A 28 -28.37 -17.60 -15.24
N SER A 29 -28.03 -16.66 -14.37
CA SER A 29 -26.90 -15.75 -14.58
C SER A 29 -25.57 -16.51 -14.71
N ALA A 30 -25.34 -17.51 -13.85
CA ALA A 30 -24.13 -18.35 -13.92
C ALA A 30 -24.06 -19.18 -15.18
N TYR A 31 -25.20 -19.74 -15.61
CA TYR A 31 -25.32 -20.54 -16.84
C TYR A 31 -25.14 -19.70 -18.10
N LEU A 32 -25.77 -18.53 -18.19
CA LEU A 32 -25.59 -17.59 -19.28
C LEU A 32 -24.14 -17.13 -19.39
N ARG A 33 -23.52 -16.83 -18.25
CA ARG A 33 -22.10 -16.49 -18.18
C ARG A 33 -21.21 -17.60 -18.74
N ALA A 34 -21.45 -18.84 -18.35
CA ALA A 34 -20.68 -19.98 -18.85
C ALA A 34 -20.82 -20.17 -20.38
N LYS A 35 -22.04 -20.01 -20.91
CA LYS A 35 -22.32 -20.06 -22.35
C LYS A 35 -21.63 -18.93 -23.11
N GLU A 36 -21.72 -17.70 -22.59
CA GLU A 36 -21.07 -16.53 -23.19
C GLU A 36 -19.55 -16.73 -23.25
N ASP A 37 -18.93 -17.09 -22.12
CA ASP A 37 -17.48 -17.33 -22.04
C ASP A 37 -17.05 -18.45 -23.04
N TYR A 38 -17.85 -19.52 -23.17
CA TYR A 38 -17.58 -20.60 -24.10
C TYR A 38 -17.68 -20.14 -25.58
N LEU A 39 -18.81 -19.54 -25.94
CA LEU A 39 -19.05 -19.14 -27.34
C LEU A 39 -18.09 -18.05 -27.81
N MET A 40 -17.89 -17.02 -27.02
CA MET A 40 -16.96 -15.94 -27.34
C MET A 40 -15.52 -16.44 -27.29
N GLY A 41 -15.15 -17.15 -26.23
CA GLY A 41 -13.79 -17.64 -26.02
C GLY A 41 -13.33 -18.55 -27.16
N ILE A 42 -14.11 -19.56 -27.55
CA ILE A 42 -13.76 -20.47 -28.62
C ILE A 42 -13.70 -19.78 -29.98
N ASN A 43 -14.76 -19.06 -30.36
CA ASN A 43 -14.86 -18.50 -31.69
C ASN A 43 -13.83 -17.39 -31.92
N PHE A 44 -13.70 -16.43 -31.03
CA PHE A 44 -12.74 -15.35 -31.19
C PHE A 44 -11.28 -15.81 -31.04
N SER A 45 -11.00 -16.76 -30.12
CA SER A 45 -9.65 -17.32 -30.01
C SER A 45 -9.21 -18.04 -31.30
N ARG A 46 -10.11 -18.80 -31.93
CA ARG A 46 -9.84 -19.45 -33.21
C ARG A 46 -9.60 -18.44 -34.35
N VAL A 47 -10.51 -17.48 -34.50
CA VAL A 47 -10.41 -16.46 -35.54
C VAL A 47 -9.12 -15.64 -35.39
N LEU A 48 -8.81 -15.15 -34.18
CA LEU A 48 -7.61 -14.37 -33.96
C LEU A 48 -6.33 -15.18 -34.06
N THR A 49 -6.34 -16.44 -33.62
CA THR A 49 -5.19 -17.34 -33.81
C THR A 49 -4.92 -17.64 -35.31
N LEU A 50 -5.97 -17.90 -36.08
CA LEU A 50 -5.84 -18.13 -37.52
C LEU A 50 -5.36 -16.88 -38.26
N LYS A 51 -5.88 -15.71 -37.88
CA LYS A 51 -5.56 -14.43 -38.54
C LYS A 51 -4.20 -13.87 -38.17
N TYR A 52 -3.83 -13.94 -36.90
CA TYR A 52 -2.66 -13.23 -36.32
C TYR A 52 -1.62 -14.15 -35.69
N GLY A 53 -1.96 -15.42 -35.41
CA GLY A 53 -1.08 -16.32 -34.65
C GLY A 53 0.28 -16.51 -35.29
N ARG A 54 0.33 -16.64 -36.62
CA ARG A 54 1.60 -16.79 -37.38
C ARG A 54 2.47 -15.54 -37.27
N ASN A 55 1.87 -14.36 -37.40
CA ASN A 55 2.61 -13.09 -37.33
C ASN A 55 3.16 -12.86 -35.92
N ILE A 56 2.36 -13.19 -34.91
CA ILE A 56 2.78 -13.10 -33.50
C ILE A 56 3.89 -14.11 -33.19
N ALA A 57 3.77 -15.34 -33.65
CA ALA A 57 4.80 -16.38 -33.52
C ALA A 57 6.13 -15.94 -34.13
N ASN A 58 6.10 -15.42 -35.35
CA ASN A 58 7.29 -14.90 -36.03
C ASN A 58 7.93 -13.72 -35.25
N TYR A 59 7.11 -12.79 -34.75
CA TYR A 59 7.60 -11.63 -34.01
C TYR A 59 8.23 -12.03 -32.65
N LEU A 60 7.65 -13.03 -32.00
CA LEU A 60 8.12 -13.53 -30.69
C LEU A 60 9.19 -14.64 -30.81
N HIS A 61 9.57 -15.04 -32.05
CA HIS A 61 10.47 -16.16 -32.31
C HIS A 61 9.99 -17.48 -31.68
N LEU A 62 8.68 -17.75 -31.78
CA LEU A 62 8.04 -18.97 -31.29
C LEU A 62 7.59 -19.84 -32.45
N ASP A 63 7.56 -21.15 -32.26
CA ASP A 63 7.05 -22.09 -33.28
C ASP A 63 5.55 -21.89 -33.55
N ARG A 64 4.81 -21.53 -32.50
CA ARG A 64 3.37 -21.32 -32.54
C ARG A 64 2.94 -20.29 -31.51
N ALA A 65 1.98 -19.44 -31.88
CA ALA A 65 1.29 -18.54 -30.95
C ALA A 65 -0.23 -18.76 -31.01
N VAL A 66 -0.84 -18.97 -29.86
CA VAL A 66 -2.29 -19.04 -29.70
C VAL A 66 -2.77 -17.73 -29.07
N VAL A 67 -3.73 -17.07 -29.72
CA VAL A 67 -4.33 -15.84 -29.22
C VAL A 67 -5.61 -16.23 -28.46
N SER A 68 -5.51 -16.31 -27.16
CA SER A 68 -6.66 -16.60 -26.30
C SER A 68 -7.49 -15.34 -26.06
N VAL A 69 -8.79 -15.47 -26.19
CA VAL A 69 -9.77 -14.43 -25.87
C VAL A 69 -10.61 -14.91 -24.69
N GLY A 70 -10.73 -14.07 -23.69
CA GLY A 70 -11.58 -14.32 -22.54
C GLY A 70 -12.10 -13.01 -21.99
N ARG A 71 -13.28 -13.01 -21.46
CA ARG A 71 -13.99 -11.81 -21.01
C ARG A 71 -13.14 -10.95 -20.07
N VAL A 72 -12.58 -11.53 -19.02
CA VAL A 72 -11.74 -10.83 -18.04
C VAL A 72 -10.37 -10.49 -18.62
N MET A 73 -9.71 -11.46 -19.25
CA MET A 73 -8.36 -11.30 -19.80
C MET A 73 -8.31 -10.21 -20.86
N THR A 74 -9.29 -10.16 -21.76
CA THR A 74 -9.36 -9.15 -22.82
C THR A 74 -9.58 -7.75 -22.25
N CYS A 75 -10.44 -7.61 -21.22
CA CYS A 75 -10.64 -6.33 -20.55
C CYS A 75 -9.36 -5.85 -19.86
N VAL A 76 -8.67 -6.73 -19.11
CA VAL A 76 -7.42 -6.40 -18.44
C VAL A 76 -6.34 -6.02 -19.46
N LEU A 77 -6.20 -6.78 -20.56
CA LEU A 77 -5.27 -6.44 -21.64
C LEU A 77 -5.60 -5.06 -22.25
N GLY A 78 -6.88 -4.77 -22.46
CA GLY A 78 -7.34 -3.45 -22.93
C GLY A 78 -6.94 -2.32 -22.01
N MET A 79 -7.04 -2.52 -20.69
CA MET A 79 -6.59 -1.55 -19.68
C MET A 79 -5.07 -1.33 -19.74
N VAL A 80 -4.28 -2.40 -19.84
CA VAL A 80 -2.82 -2.34 -19.96
C VAL A 80 -2.41 -1.61 -21.23
N VAL A 81 -3.00 -1.95 -22.37
CA VAL A 81 -2.71 -1.31 -23.68
C VAL A 81 -3.08 0.18 -23.64
N ARG A 82 -4.21 0.54 -23.02
CA ARG A 82 -4.59 1.95 -22.84
C ARG A 82 -3.55 2.69 -22.03
N ARG A 83 -3.14 2.11 -20.90
CA ARG A 83 -2.10 2.71 -20.06
C ARG A 83 -0.78 2.86 -20.77
N GLU A 84 -0.37 1.86 -21.54
CA GLU A 84 0.86 1.90 -22.35
C GLU A 84 0.80 3.01 -23.42
N ARG A 85 -0.36 3.20 -24.06
CA ARG A 85 -0.57 4.32 -25.00
C ARG A 85 -0.48 5.67 -24.31
N GLU A 86 -1.07 5.82 -23.12
CA GLU A 86 -0.96 7.04 -22.33
C GLU A 86 0.51 7.35 -21.98
N ILE A 87 1.28 6.32 -21.57
CA ILE A 87 2.71 6.46 -21.28
C ILE A 87 3.49 6.89 -22.51
N ARG A 88 3.23 6.28 -23.68
CA ARG A 88 3.92 6.62 -24.94
C ARG A 88 3.56 7.99 -25.49
N SER A 89 2.31 8.43 -25.28
CA SER A 89 1.85 9.75 -25.69
C SER A 89 2.10 10.84 -24.67
N PHE A 90 2.70 10.49 -23.53
CA PHE A 90 2.95 11.45 -22.45
C PHE A 90 3.97 12.50 -22.87
N VAL A 91 3.55 13.75 -22.89
CA VAL A 91 4.42 14.89 -23.14
C VAL A 91 4.86 15.45 -21.80
N LYS A 92 6.18 15.44 -21.56
CA LYS A 92 6.74 16.05 -20.35
C LYS A 92 6.52 17.54 -20.37
N THR A 93 5.82 18.07 -19.39
CA THR A 93 5.65 19.49 -19.19
C THR A 93 6.60 19.93 -18.06
N PRO A 94 7.66 20.66 -18.35
CA PRO A 94 8.53 21.22 -17.30
C PRO A 94 7.77 22.25 -16.50
N PHE A 95 8.01 22.30 -15.20
CA PHE A 95 7.60 23.38 -14.34
C PHE A 95 8.65 23.61 -13.26
N TYR A 96 8.74 24.83 -12.77
CA TYR A 96 9.81 25.25 -11.89
C TYR A 96 9.24 25.69 -10.55
N ARG A 97 9.73 25.08 -9.45
CA ARG A 97 9.35 25.45 -8.09
C ARG A 97 10.47 26.22 -7.43
N VAL A 98 10.11 27.21 -6.63
CA VAL A 98 11.06 27.98 -5.85
C VAL A 98 11.05 27.45 -4.40
N ILE A 99 12.21 27.02 -3.93
CA ILE A 99 12.40 26.51 -2.58
C ILE A 99 13.47 27.38 -1.92
N GLY A 100 13.12 27.99 -0.81
CA GLY A 100 14.03 28.76 0.03
C GLY A 100 14.47 27.91 1.21
N GLN A 101 15.75 27.97 1.55
CA GLN A 101 16.25 27.40 2.79
C GLN A 101 16.15 28.46 3.90
N ALA A 102 15.31 28.22 4.88
CA ALA A 102 15.12 29.09 6.03
C ALA A 102 16.02 28.64 7.18
N GLN A 103 16.65 29.57 7.86
CA GLN A 103 17.45 29.35 9.05
C GLN A 103 16.75 29.95 10.26
N VAL A 104 16.56 29.16 11.31
CA VAL A 104 16.05 29.60 12.61
C VAL A 104 16.99 29.07 13.69
N GLU A 105 17.67 29.98 14.38
CA GLU A 105 18.73 29.64 15.34
C GLU A 105 19.77 28.68 14.72
N ASN A 106 19.88 27.46 15.22
CA ASN A 106 20.83 26.44 14.76
C ASN A 106 20.20 25.39 13.83
N SER A 107 18.97 25.63 13.35
CA SER A 107 18.24 24.68 12.50
C SER A 107 17.91 25.30 11.15
N THR A 108 18.08 24.49 10.10
CA THR A 108 17.69 24.86 8.74
C THR A 108 16.57 23.97 8.24
N PHE A 109 15.65 24.53 7.44
CA PHE A 109 14.59 23.78 6.80
C PHE A 109 14.22 24.40 5.46
N ASP A 110 13.73 23.54 4.55
CA ASP A 110 13.26 23.97 3.24
C ASP A 110 11.84 24.49 3.32
N ALA A 111 11.56 25.64 2.70
CA ALA A 111 10.26 26.23 2.57
C ALA A 111 9.94 26.50 1.08
N GLU A 112 8.83 25.93 0.62
CA GLU A 112 8.39 26.04 -0.77
C GLU A 112 7.51 27.28 -0.96
N TRP A 113 7.86 28.12 -1.95
CA TRP A 113 7.01 29.21 -2.35
C TRP A 113 5.70 28.71 -2.98
N ARG A 114 4.61 29.36 -2.62
CA ARG A 114 3.29 29.17 -3.25
C ARG A 114 2.61 30.52 -3.42
N VAL A 115 1.91 30.67 -4.53
CA VAL A 115 1.17 31.88 -4.79
C VAL A 115 0.12 32.10 -3.70
N SER A 116 0.03 33.33 -3.24
CA SER A 116 -1.03 33.83 -2.36
C SER A 116 -1.78 34.99 -3.05
N ASP A 117 -2.91 35.41 -2.52
CA ASP A 117 -3.70 36.50 -3.08
C ASP A 117 -2.91 37.81 -3.16
N LYS A 118 -1.89 37.99 -2.34
CA LYS A 118 -1.00 39.18 -2.29
C LYS A 118 0.25 39.00 -3.13
N SER A 119 0.51 37.84 -3.70
CA SER A 119 1.67 37.57 -4.53
C SER A 119 1.63 38.38 -5.82
N MET A 120 2.79 38.84 -6.28
CA MET A 120 2.91 39.51 -7.59
C MET A 120 2.52 38.58 -8.76
N TYR A 121 2.46 37.30 -8.55
CA TYR A 121 2.08 36.29 -9.54
C TYR A 121 0.63 35.82 -9.42
N ALA A 122 -0.17 36.38 -8.48
CA ALA A 122 -1.57 36.03 -8.33
C ALA A 122 -2.36 36.30 -9.63
N GLY A 123 -3.10 35.29 -10.10
CA GLY A 123 -3.93 35.41 -11.32
C GLY A 123 -3.16 35.54 -12.64
N THR A 124 -1.82 35.42 -12.63
CA THR A 124 -1.01 35.49 -13.85
C THR A 124 -0.98 34.18 -14.64
N PRO A 125 -0.81 34.22 -15.98
CA PRO A 125 -0.72 33.02 -16.80
C PRO A 125 0.61 32.25 -16.66
N TYR A 126 1.57 32.80 -15.93
CA TYR A 126 2.92 32.23 -15.75
C TYR A 126 2.94 30.99 -14.88
N LEU A 127 1.88 30.75 -14.10
CA LEU A 127 1.82 29.62 -13.20
C LEU A 127 1.21 28.38 -13.87
N TYR A 128 1.80 27.23 -13.60
CA TYR A 128 1.23 25.93 -13.95
C TYR A 128 0.22 25.48 -12.89
N LYS A 129 0.56 25.67 -11.61
CA LYS A 129 -0.25 25.47 -10.40
C LYS A 129 0.24 26.48 -9.36
N ASP A 130 -0.35 26.43 -8.17
CA ASP A 130 -0.07 27.38 -7.08
C ASP A 130 1.41 27.51 -6.68
N ASN A 131 2.25 26.53 -7.01
CA ASN A 131 3.67 26.47 -6.62
C ASN A 131 4.64 26.26 -7.79
N GLY A 132 4.19 26.34 -9.01
CA GLY A 132 5.02 26.02 -10.16
C GLY A 132 4.93 27.02 -11.30
N PHE A 133 6.05 27.49 -11.78
CA PHE A 133 6.16 28.34 -12.95
C PHE A 133 6.25 27.50 -14.22
N LYS A 134 5.66 27.96 -15.32
CA LYS A 134 5.80 27.35 -16.65
C LYS A 134 7.16 27.62 -17.25
N GLU A 135 7.74 28.78 -16.97
CA GLU A 135 8.98 29.30 -17.53
C GLU A 135 10.03 29.45 -16.42
N ARG A 136 11.26 29.06 -16.73
CA ARG A 136 12.39 29.11 -15.80
C ARG A 136 12.73 30.56 -15.43
N GLU A 137 12.68 31.43 -16.40
CA GLU A 137 13.01 32.86 -16.25
C GLU A 137 12.14 33.52 -15.17
N LYS A 138 10.84 33.17 -15.13
CA LYS A 138 9.92 33.71 -14.12
C LYS A 138 10.21 33.18 -12.71
N ALA A 139 10.64 31.95 -12.59
CA ALA A 139 11.11 31.41 -11.32
C ALA A 139 12.40 32.11 -10.86
N GLU A 140 13.33 32.38 -11.79
CA GLU A 140 14.59 33.09 -11.51
C GLU A 140 14.34 34.56 -11.14
N GLU A 141 13.39 35.25 -11.77
CA GLU A 141 12.95 36.59 -11.39
C GLU A 141 12.47 36.63 -9.94
N LEU A 142 11.62 35.67 -9.54
CA LEU A 142 11.17 35.55 -8.16
C LEU A 142 12.33 35.29 -7.20
N VAL A 143 13.22 34.35 -7.54
CA VAL A 143 14.41 34.08 -6.74
C VAL A 143 15.25 35.33 -6.53
N LYS A 144 15.54 36.09 -7.60
CA LYS A 144 16.28 37.33 -7.53
C LYS A 144 15.58 38.37 -6.66
N PHE A 145 14.27 38.53 -6.82
CA PHE A 145 13.46 39.44 -6.01
C PHE A 145 13.53 39.10 -4.51
N LEU A 146 13.38 37.81 -4.17
CA LEU A 146 13.43 37.35 -2.78
C LEU A 146 14.82 37.45 -2.16
N SER A 147 15.88 37.34 -2.98
CA SER A 147 17.27 37.26 -2.52
C SER A 147 17.97 38.61 -2.40
N ASP A 148 17.35 39.73 -2.77
CA ASP A 148 17.98 41.06 -2.74
C ASP A 148 17.33 41.95 -1.68
N PRO A 149 18.04 42.37 -0.59
CA PRO A 149 19.38 41.96 -0.20
C PRO A 149 19.47 40.58 0.49
N LEU A 150 20.60 39.93 0.42
CA LEU A 150 20.89 38.71 1.20
C LEU A 150 21.62 39.07 2.53
N PRO A 151 21.35 38.37 3.63
CA PRO A 151 20.28 37.33 3.78
C PRO A 151 18.90 37.96 3.78
N ALA A 152 17.98 37.32 3.03
CA ALA A 152 16.60 37.76 3.01
C ALA A 152 15.97 37.54 4.40
N GLN A 153 15.33 38.57 4.93
CA GLN A 153 14.59 38.46 6.19
C GLN A 153 13.14 38.12 5.91
N GLY A 154 12.67 37.01 6.50
CA GLY A 154 11.27 36.61 6.45
C GLY A 154 10.60 36.76 7.83
N VAL A 155 9.33 37.06 7.82
CA VAL A 155 8.50 37.08 9.03
C VAL A 155 7.68 35.80 9.07
N VAL A 156 7.70 35.10 10.19
CA VAL A 156 6.82 33.95 10.40
C VAL A 156 5.40 34.44 10.63
N ASP A 157 4.52 34.13 9.71
CA ASP A 157 3.13 34.51 9.72
C ASP A 157 2.30 33.61 10.65
N SER A 158 2.53 32.29 10.53
CA SER A 158 1.84 31.31 11.33
C SER A 158 2.65 30.04 11.56
N ILE A 159 2.45 29.43 12.71
CA ILE A 159 2.96 28.09 13.03
C ILE A 159 1.76 27.27 13.51
N GLU A 160 1.34 26.33 12.71
CA GLU A 160 0.31 25.36 13.07
C GLU A 160 0.93 24.05 13.54
N ARG A 161 0.44 23.54 14.66
CA ARG A 161 0.84 22.24 15.19
C ARG A 161 -0.39 21.34 15.30
N LYS A 162 -0.40 20.23 14.56
CA LYS A 162 -1.49 19.25 14.59
C LYS A 162 -0.96 17.89 15.01
N LYS A 163 -1.66 17.28 15.99
CA LYS A 163 -1.44 15.87 16.33
C LYS A 163 -2.07 15.01 15.25
N GLU A 164 -1.28 14.15 14.62
CA GLU A 164 -1.73 13.21 13.62
C GLU A 164 -1.54 11.78 14.14
N THR A 165 -2.61 11.03 14.16
CA THR A 165 -2.61 9.64 14.64
C THR A 165 -2.62 8.69 13.45
N LYS A 166 -1.64 7.78 13.38
CA LYS A 166 -1.55 6.76 12.35
C LYS A 166 -1.82 5.39 12.96
N ASN A 167 -3.01 4.86 12.71
CA ASN A 167 -3.37 3.52 13.16
C ASN A 167 -2.55 2.44 12.46
N PRO A 168 -2.33 1.27 13.09
CA PRO A 168 -1.83 0.08 12.42
C PRO A 168 -2.67 -0.20 11.16
N PRO A 169 -2.02 -0.57 10.03
CA PRO A 169 -2.77 -0.92 8.83
C PRO A 169 -3.62 -2.16 9.06
N LEU A 170 -4.69 -2.32 8.26
CA LEU A 170 -5.49 -3.54 8.29
C LEU A 170 -4.64 -4.77 7.97
N LEU A 171 -5.12 -5.95 8.34
CA LEU A 171 -4.48 -7.22 8.08
C LEU A 171 -4.28 -7.47 6.57
N TYR A 172 -3.50 -8.48 6.24
CA TYR A 172 -3.29 -8.86 4.84
C TYR A 172 -4.46 -9.68 4.30
N ASN A 173 -4.89 -9.33 3.10
CA ASN A 173 -5.51 -10.23 2.14
C ASN A 173 -4.48 -10.64 1.08
N LEU A 174 -4.89 -11.45 0.10
CA LEU A 174 -3.97 -11.92 -0.94
C LEU A 174 -3.34 -10.76 -1.75
N ALA A 175 -4.14 -9.79 -2.19
CA ALA A 175 -3.64 -8.69 -3.01
C ALA A 175 -2.63 -7.81 -2.27
N GLU A 176 -2.88 -7.50 -1.00
CA GLU A 176 -1.99 -6.68 -0.19
C GLU A 176 -0.64 -7.37 0.09
N ILE A 177 -0.65 -8.67 0.40
CA ILE A 177 0.61 -9.39 0.65
C ILE A 177 1.40 -9.58 -0.66
N GLN A 178 0.74 -9.79 -1.81
CA GLN A 178 1.39 -9.81 -3.11
C GLN A 178 2.07 -8.48 -3.43
N ASN A 179 1.40 -7.37 -3.16
CA ASN A 179 1.95 -6.04 -3.33
C ASN A 179 3.17 -5.80 -2.42
N GLU A 180 3.08 -6.22 -1.15
CA GLU A 180 4.18 -6.07 -0.20
C GLU A 180 5.40 -6.93 -0.60
N CYS A 181 5.19 -8.19 -0.96
CA CYS A 181 6.26 -9.09 -1.42
C CYS A 181 6.90 -8.59 -2.72
N SER A 182 6.10 -8.08 -3.66
CA SER A 182 6.64 -7.48 -4.90
C SER A 182 7.53 -6.27 -4.60
N LYS A 183 7.16 -5.42 -3.63
CA LYS A 183 7.98 -4.27 -3.21
C LYS A 183 9.27 -4.69 -2.54
N LEU A 184 9.21 -5.64 -1.61
CA LEU A 184 10.34 -6.03 -0.76
C LEU A 184 11.29 -7.02 -1.44
N PHE A 185 10.75 -8.00 -2.15
CA PHE A 185 11.50 -9.14 -2.68
C PHE A 185 11.58 -9.15 -4.20
N LYS A 186 10.83 -8.28 -4.91
CA LYS A 186 10.77 -8.23 -6.37
C LYS A 186 10.28 -9.53 -7.02
N ILE A 187 9.43 -10.27 -6.30
CA ILE A 187 8.79 -11.50 -6.79
C ILE A 187 7.41 -11.21 -7.39
N SER A 188 6.96 -12.11 -8.26
CA SER A 188 5.66 -12.02 -8.92
C SER A 188 4.49 -12.31 -7.97
N PRO A 189 3.26 -11.88 -8.32
CA PRO A 189 2.06 -12.25 -7.57
C PRO A 189 1.84 -13.76 -7.50
N ASP A 190 2.12 -14.51 -8.56
CA ASP A 190 1.98 -15.97 -8.60
C ASP A 190 2.99 -16.66 -7.69
N GLU A 191 4.24 -16.21 -7.69
CA GLU A 191 5.26 -16.72 -6.79
C GLU A 191 4.90 -16.45 -5.32
N THR A 192 4.37 -15.26 -5.04
CA THR A 192 3.87 -14.92 -3.70
C THR A 192 2.72 -15.83 -3.29
N LEU A 193 1.77 -16.09 -4.20
CA LEU A 193 0.66 -17.01 -3.93
C LEU A 193 1.16 -18.42 -3.60
N ASN A 194 2.12 -18.93 -4.35
CA ASN A 194 2.72 -20.24 -4.10
C ASN A 194 3.38 -20.32 -2.71
N ILE A 195 4.13 -19.26 -2.33
CA ILE A 195 4.74 -19.16 -1.00
C ILE A 195 3.67 -19.19 0.10
N ILE A 196 2.61 -18.41 -0.04
CA ILE A 196 1.58 -18.33 1.01
C ILE A 196 0.77 -19.64 1.06
N GLN A 197 0.56 -20.28 -0.08
CA GLN A 197 -0.06 -21.58 -0.16
C GLN A 197 0.78 -22.64 0.58
N GLU A 198 2.10 -22.63 0.41
CA GLU A 198 3.04 -23.47 1.17
C GLU A 198 2.93 -23.19 2.67
N LEU A 199 2.89 -21.92 3.09
CA LEU A 199 2.73 -21.55 4.49
C LEU A 199 1.41 -22.05 5.08
N TYR A 200 0.33 -22.00 4.30
CA TYR A 200 -0.97 -22.53 4.68
C TYR A 200 -0.97 -24.05 4.84
N GLU A 201 -0.43 -24.78 3.89
CA GLU A 201 -0.33 -26.24 3.92
C GLU A 201 0.54 -26.73 5.11
N LYS A 202 1.56 -25.94 5.46
CA LYS A 202 2.38 -26.14 6.66
C LYS A 202 1.71 -25.66 7.95
N LYS A 203 0.46 -25.23 7.90
CA LYS A 203 -0.35 -24.75 9.04
C LYS A 203 0.21 -23.52 9.76
N LEU A 204 1.00 -22.71 9.08
CA LEU A 204 1.60 -21.50 9.64
C LEU A 204 0.66 -20.29 9.54
N VAL A 205 -0.13 -20.21 8.46
CA VAL A 205 -1.08 -19.13 8.22
C VAL A 205 -2.47 -19.67 7.90
N THR A 206 -3.48 -18.81 7.93
CA THR A 206 -4.85 -19.08 7.53
C THR A 206 -4.98 -19.13 6.01
N TYR A 207 -6.15 -19.50 5.50
CA TYR A 207 -6.41 -19.68 4.07
C TYR A 207 -6.05 -18.43 3.25
N PRO A 208 -5.21 -18.58 2.20
CA PRO A 208 -4.60 -17.43 1.53
C PRO A 208 -5.50 -16.71 0.53
N ARG A 209 -6.49 -17.38 -0.05
CA ARG A 209 -7.36 -16.78 -1.09
C ARG A 209 -8.54 -16.08 -0.44
N THR A 210 -8.28 -14.92 0.12
CA THR A 210 -9.29 -14.08 0.77
C THR A 210 -9.13 -12.62 0.35
N ASP A 211 -10.26 -11.94 0.21
CA ASP A 211 -10.31 -10.49 -0.01
C ASP A 211 -10.46 -9.71 1.30
N ALA A 212 -10.80 -10.40 2.39
CA ALA A 212 -10.99 -9.78 3.69
C ALA A 212 -9.66 -9.35 4.33
N ARG A 213 -9.70 -8.20 4.98
CA ARG A 213 -8.56 -7.60 5.71
C ARG A 213 -8.83 -7.46 7.20
N VAL A 214 -9.83 -8.17 7.69
CA VAL A 214 -10.33 -8.08 9.08
C VAL A 214 -10.53 -9.47 9.66
N LEU A 215 -10.67 -9.53 10.97
CA LEU A 215 -11.02 -10.73 11.73
C LEU A 215 -12.53 -10.86 11.83
N SER A 216 -13.02 -12.10 12.00
CA SER A 216 -14.37 -12.34 12.45
C SER A 216 -14.49 -12.22 13.97
N THR A 217 -15.70 -11.95 14.46
CA THR A 217 -15.97 -11.91 15.89
C THR A 217 -15.64 -13.24 16.58
N ALA A 218 -15.87 -14.36 15.92
CA ALA A 218 -15.56 -15.69 16.44
C ALA A 218 -14.04 -15.87 16.63
N VAL A 219 -13.25 -15.50 15.61
CA VAL A 219 -11.77 -15.60 15.65
C VAL A 219 -11.19 -14.62 16.68
N SER A 220 -11.72 -13.41 16.76
CA SER A 220 -11.21 -12.40 17.69
C SER A 220 -11.32 -12.81 19.17
N LYS A 221 -12.34 -13.56 19.54
CA LYS A 221 -12.49 -14.12 20.90
C LYS A 221 -11.41 -15.14 21.26
N GLU A 222 -10.94 -15.90 20.28
CA GLU A 222 -9.94 -16.96 20.46
C GLU A 222 -8.51 -16.52 20.08
N ILE A 223 -8.34 -15.25 19.72
CA ILE A 223 -7.09 -14.72 19.15
C ILE A 223 -5.88 -14.87 20.08
N HIS A 224 -6.12 -14.96 21.40
CA HIS A 224 -5.09 -15.19 22.40
C HIS A 224 -4.33 -16.51 22.17
N LYS A 225 -4.97 -17.52 21.55
CA LYS A 225 -4.34 -18.81 21.23
C LYS A 225 -3.31 -18.63 20.10
N ASN A 226 -3.66 -17.85 19.07
CA ASN A 226 -2.75 -17.53 17.96
C ASN A 226 -1.52 -16.79 18.48
N ILE A 227 -1.73 -15.76 19.30
CA ILE A 227 -0.64 -14.97 19.90
C ILE A 227 0.21 -15.86 20.83
N GLY A 228 -0.45 -16.72 21.64
CA GLY A 228 0.23 -17.64 22.54
C GLY A 228 1.19 -18.59 21.83
N GLY A 229 0.78 -19.09 20.65
CA GLY A 229 1.63 -19.92 19.81
C GLY A 229 2.86 -19.19 19.28
N LEU A 230 2.76 -17.90 18.97
CA LEU A 230 3.86 -17.08 18.44
C LEU A 230 5.03 -16.89 19.40
N ARG A 231 4.89 -17.24 20.68
CA ARG A 231 6.01 -17.32 21.63
C ARG A 231 7.10 -18.32 21.20
N ASN A 232 6.73 -19.27 20.33
CA ASN A 232 7.64 -20.24 19.72
C ASN A 232 8.35 -19.71 18.45
N PHE A 233 8.09 -18.48 18.04
CA PHE A 233 8.73 -17.83 16.91
C PHE A 233 9.69 -16.74 17.41
N PRO A 234 11.02 -17.02 17.44
CA PRO A 234 12.01 -16.16 18.09
C PRO A 234 11.95 -14.67 17.71
N PRO A 235 11.75 -14.29 16.42
CA PRO A 235 11.76 -12.88 16.02
C PRO A 235 10.68 -12.00 16.67
N VAL A 236 9.64 -12.60 17.26
CA VAL A 236 8.51 -11.88 17.86
C VAL A 236 8.08 -12.41 19.22
N LYS A 237 8.88 -13.30 19.82
CA LYS A 237 8.57 -13.92 21.10
C LYS A 237 8.22 -12.90 22.18
N GLU A 238 9.09 -11.92 22.40
CA GLU A 238 8.92 -10.87 23.41
C GLU A 238 7.67 -10.02 23.14
N ILE A 239 7.41 -9.73 21.86
CA ILE A 239 6.21 -8.96 21.45
C ILE A 239 4.95 -9.74 21.80
N ALA A 240 4.90 -11.04 21.48
CA ALA A 240 3.76 -11.89 21.79
C ALA A 240 3.53 -12.04 23.29
N GLU A 241 4.60 -12.21 24.06
CA GLU A 241 4.56 -12.25 25.54
C GLU A 241 4.04 -10.93 26.12
N HIS A 242 4.54 -9.79 25.66
CA HIS A 242 4.10 -8.47 26.09
C HIS A 242 2.60 -8.23 25.84
N ILE A 243 2.09 -8.62 24.67
CA ILE A 243 0.66 -8.49 24.33
C ILE A 243 -0.20 -9.29 25.32
N LEU A 244 0.19 -10.54 25.61
CA LEU A 244 -0.59 -11.42 26.48
C LEU A 244 -0.53 -10.99 27.94
N GLN A 245 0.65 -10.61 28.46
CA GLN A 245 0.84 -10.15 29.82
C GLN A 245 0.05 -8.89 30.13
N ASN A 246 -0.01 -7.95 29.17
CA ASN A 246 -0.74 -6.70 29.30
C ASN A 246 -2.20 -6.78 28.82
N ASN A 247 -2.69 -7.97 28.42
CA ASN A 247 -4.05 -8.17 27.92
C ASN A 247 -4.44 -7.26 26.74
N MET A 248 -3.48 -6.87 25.89
CA MET A 248 -3.70 -5.93 24.78
C MET A 248 -4.63 -6.48 23.70
N GLN A 249 -4.83 -7.80 23.63
CA GLN A 249 -5.75 -8.46 22.69
C GLN A 249 -7.22 -8.32 23.11
N LYS A 250 -7.50 -7.96 24.37
CA LYS A 250 -8.88 -7.81 24.84
C LYS A 250 -9.56 -6.60 24.20
N GLY A 251 -10.78 -6.79 23.73
CA GLY A 251 -11.56 -5.72 23.12
C GLY A 251 -11.28 -5.52 21.62
N ILE A 252 -10.42 -6.34 21.01
CA ILE A 252 -10.13 -6.26 19.56
C ILE A 252 -11.39 -6.41 18.71
N GLU A 253 -12.39 -7.15 19.18
CA GLU A 253 -13.67 -7.34 18.53
C GLU A 253 -14.49 -6.05 18.37
N LYS A 254 -14.18 -5.01 19.14
CA LYS A 254 -14.83 -3.69 19.08
C LYS A 254 -14.08 -2.68 18.21
N THR A 255 -12.98 -3.11 17.60
CA THR A 255 -12.12 -2.24 16.81
C THR A 255 -12.38 -2.40 15.32
N ARG A 256 -11.77 -1.52 14.51
CA ARG A 256 -11.78 -1.59 13.05
C ARG A 256 -11.18 -2.87 12.46
N TYR A 257 -10.50 -3.69 13.26
CA TYR A 257 -9.85 -4.92 12.83
C TYR A 257 -10.77 -6.14 12.89
N CYS A 258 -11.99 -5.98 13.39
CA CYS A 258 -13.01 -7.01 13.42
C CYS A 258 -14.29 -6.50 12.76
N ASN A 259 -14.77 -7.21 11.71
CA ASN A 259 -16.00 -6.84 11.01
C ASN A 259 -16.53 -8.03 10.22
N ASP A 260 -17.52 -8.72 10.78
CA ASP A 260 -18.14 -9.90 10.12
C ASP A 260 -18.80 -9.55 8.79
N LYS A 261 -19.31 -8.32 8.60
CA LYS A 261 -19.97 -7.88 7.36
C LYS A 261 -18.97 -7.69 6.19
N ALA A 262 -17.70 -7.54 6.48
CA ALA A 262 -16.64 -7.39 5.47
C ALA A 262 -15.97 -8.73 5.12
N ILE A 263 -16.54 -9.85 5.57
CA ILE A 263 -16.03 -11.20 5.33
C ILE A 263 -17.09 -11.93 4.49
N THR A 264 -16.68 -12.42 3.33
CA THR A 264 -17.52 -13.28 2.48
C THR A 264 -17.38 -14.74 2.87
N ASP A 265 -16.20 -15.32 2.61
CA ASP A 265 -15.93 -16.74 2.86
C ASP A 265 -14.85 -16.95 3.94
N HIS A 266 -13.80 -16.12 3.91
CA HIS A 266 -12.65 -16.24 4.80
C HIS A 266 -12.23 -14.87 5.34
N TYR A 267 -11.79 -14.83 6.60
CA TYR A 267 -11.17 -13.65 7.20
C TYR A 267 -9.74 -13.46 6.70
N ALA A 268 -9.08 -12.42 7.15
CA ALA A 268 -7.73 -12.04 6.72
C ALA A 268 -6.68 -13.14 6.92
N ILE A 269 -5.58 -13.04 6.21
CA ILE A 269 -4.41 -13.90 6.36
C ILE A 269 -3.71 -13.55 7.67
N ILE A 270 -3.73 -14.47 8.63
CA ILE A 270 -3.08 -14.32 9.93
C ILE A 270 -2.28 -15.57 10.30
N PRO A 271 -1.29 -15.46 11.20
CA PRO A 271 -0.60 -16.65 11.72
C PRO A 271 -1.55 -17.48 12.57
N THR A 272 -1.46 -18.79 12.46
CA THR A 272 -2.26 -19.74 13.24
C THR A 272 -1.72 -19.93 14.66
N GLY A 273 -0.46 -19.60 14.90
CA GLY A 273 0.25 -19.92 16.14
C GLY A 273 0.70 -21.40 16.23
N GLN A 274 0.68 -22.12 15.11
CA GLN A 274 1.03 -23.53 15.00
C GLN A 274 2.04 -23.77 13.86
N GLY A 275 2.44 -25.01 13.65
CA GLY A 275 3.27 -25.44 12.50
C GLY A 275 4.76 -25.08 12.60
N PHE A 276 5.26 -24.62 13.74
CA PHE A 276 6.64 -24.11 13.90
C PHE A 276 7.74 -25.14 13.58
N ASN A 277 7.47 -26.44 13.68
CA ASN A 277 8.40 -27.48 13.27
C ASN A 277 8.77 -27.40 11.77
N ASN A 278 7.88 -26.81 10.97
CA ASN A 278 8.05 -26.67 9.52
C ASN A 278 8.87 -25.42 9.13
N LEU A 279 9.14 -24.50 10.06
CA LEU A 279 9.90 -23.26 9.76
C LEU A 279 11.31 -23.54 9.24
N LYS A 280 11.97 -24.58 9.74
CA LYS A 280 13.34 -24.93 9.34
C LYS A 280 13.45 -25.34 7.86
N ASN A 281 12.34 -25.75 7.26
CA ASN A 281 12.27 -26.24 5.88
C ASN A 281 11.74 -25.20 4.90
N LEU A 282 11.62 -23.93 5.33
CA LEU A 282 11.18 -22.85 4.47
C LEU A 282 12.36 -22.22 3.71
N SER A 283 12.10 -21.78 2.50
CA SER A 283 13.02 -20.86 1.81
C SER A 283 13.16 -19.56 2.61
N VAL A 284 14.28 -18.84 2.40
CA VAL A 284 14.51 -17.53 3.05
C VAL A 284 13.38 -16.56 2.75
N THR A 285 12.89 -16.54 1.50
CA THR A 285 11.78 -15.66 1.09
C THR A 285 10.48 -16.06 1.77
N ALA A 286 10.18 -17.35 1.89
CA ALA A 286 8.99 -17.84 2.57
C ALA A 286 9.02 -17.51 4.08
N ALA A 287 10.18 -17.70 4.74
CA ALA A 287 10.36 -17.34 6.15
C ALA A 287 10.17 -15.82 6.39
N ARG A 288 10.72 -14.99 5.52
CA ARG A 288 10.53 -13.53 5.58
C ARG A 288 9.09 -13.12 5.31
N THR A 289 8.41 -13.77 4.36
CA THR A 289 6.99 -13.55 4.09
C THR A 289 6.13 -13.90 5.30
N TYR A 290 6.44 -15.01 5.98
CA TYR A 290 5.79 -15.36 7.23
C TYR A 290 6.00 -14.29 8.31
N GLU A 291 7.22 -13.81 8.50
CA GLU A 291 7.51 -12.71 9.46
C GLU A 291 6.72 -11.45 9.16
N ILE A 292 6.57 -11.05 7.90
CA ILE A 292 5.77 -9.89 7.48
C ILE A 292 4.31 -10.07 7.94
N ILE A 293 3.73 -11.25 7.70
CA ILE A 293 2.35 -11.55 8.11
C ILE A 293 2.22 -11.49 9.63
N VAL A 294 3.15 -12.10 10.35
CA VAL A 294 3.15 -12.13 11.83
C VAL A 294 3.25 -10.70 12.40
N ARG A 295 4.19 -9.90 11.92
CA ARG A 295 4.38 -8.52 12.41
C ARG A 295 3.19 -7.62 12.11
N ARG A 296 2.58 -7.74 10.93
CA ARG A 296 1.33 -7.05 10.60
C ARG A 296 0.20 -7.46 11.56
N PHE A 297 0.08 -8.74 11.85
CA PHE A 297 -0.89 -9.27 12.79
C PHE A 297 -0.66 -8.76 14.22
N LEU A 298 0.56 -8.78 14.73
CA LEU A 298 0.85 -8.31 16.09
C LEU A 298 0.71 -6.79 16.23
N SER A 299 0.92 -6.05 15.14
CA SER A 299 0.80 -4.58 15.15
C SER A 299 -0.60 -4.08 15.51
N ILE A 300 -1.67 -4.82 15.20
CA ILE A 300 -3.04 -4.37 15.47
C ILE A 300 -3.39 -4.30 16.96
N PHE A 301 -2.59 -4.94 17.81
CA PHE A 301 -2.78 -4.93 19.26
C PHE A 301 -2.05 -3.76 19.97
N TYR A 302 -1.20 -3.03 19.24
CA TYR A 302 -0.46 -1.89 19.74
C TYR A 302 -1.20 -0.58 19.47
N PRO A 303 -0.93 0.45 20.27
CA PRO A 303 -1.49 1.77 20.06
C PRO A 303 -1.02 2.36 18.71
N PRO A 304 -1.77 3.32 18.16
CA PRO A 304 -1.36 4.02 16.96
C PRO A 304 -0.09 4.84 17.17
N ALA A 305 0.68 5.02 16.12
CA ALA A 305 1.79 5.96 16.12
C ALA A 305 1.27 7.40 16.13
N ILE A 306 1.90 8.24 16.92
CA ILE A 306 1.53 9.65 17.08
C ILE A 306 2.62 10.51 16.45
N TYR A 307 2.20 11.37 15.55
CA TYR A 307 3.06 12.37 14.94
C TYR A 307 2.59 13.77 15.32
N GLN A 308 3.53 14.66 15.43
CA GLN A 308 3.27 16.09 15.43
C GLN A 308 3.59 16.64 14.05
N LYS A 309 2.57 17.08 13.33
CA LYS A 309 2.73 17.81 12.08
C LYS A 309 2.88 19.28 12.44
N VAL A 310 3.98 19.89 11.97
CA VAL A 310 4.25 21.32 12.10
C VAL A 310 4.18 21.90 10.69
N SER A 311 3.36 22.92 10.50
CA SER A 311 3.28 23.69 9.25
C SER A 311 3.63 25.15 9.58
N ILE A 312 4.60 25.69 8.84
CA ILE A 312 5.08 27.05 9.01
C ILE A 312 4.75 27.80 7.72
N THR A 313 4.17 28.98 7.88
CA THR A 313 4.00 29.95 6.79
C THR A 313 4.86 31.14 7.11
N SER A 314 5.76 31.49 6.18
CA SER A 314 6.62 32.67 6.28
C SER A 314 6.30 33.65 5.15
N ASP A 315 6.43 34.91 5.44
CA ASP A 315 6.29 36.01 4.49
C ASP A 315 7.66 36.64 4.22
N VAL A 316 8.01 36.74 2.96
CA VAL A 316 9.17 37.48 2.48
C VAL A 316 8.70 38.42 1.39
N LYS A 317 8.62 39.70 1.66
CA LYS A 317 8.18 40.74 0.69
C LYS A 317 6.78 40.50 0.08
N ASN A 318 5.83 40.07 0.90
CA ASN A 318 4.46 39.66 0.52
C ASN A 318 4.38 38.33 -0.26
N GLU A 319 5.48 37.62 -0.43
CA GLU A 319 5.50 36.28 -1.01
C GLU A 319 5.52 35.24 0.09
N LYS A 320 4.67 34.22 -0.03
CA LYS A 320 4.50 33.19 1.01
C LYS A 320 5.36 31.96 0.73
N LEU A 321 6.11 31.56 1.75
CA LEU A 321 6.86 30.28 1.76
C LEU A 321 6.26 29.34 2.81
N TYR A 322 6.06 28.10 2.43
CA TYR A 322 5.42 27.07 3.24
C TYR A 322 6.38 25.94 3.53
N ALA A 323 6.55 25.65 4.80
CA ALA A 323 7.27 24.45 5.25
C ALA A 323 6.32 23.54 6.01
N SER A 324 6.50 22.24 5.86
CA SER A 324 5.73 21.26 6.63
C SER A 324 6.59 20.04 6.92
N PHE A 325 6.71 19.72 8.19
CA PHE A 325 7.44 18.54 8.67
C PHE A 325 6.63 17.78 9.69
N LYS A 326 7.00 16.52 9.84
CA LYS A 326 6.29 15.58 10.68
C LYS A 326 7.27 14.90 11.61
N VAL A 327 7.11 15.13 12.89
CA VAL A 327 7.94 14.55 13.94
C VAL A 327 7.19 13.38 14.59
N LEU A 328 7.85 12.24 14.71
CA LEU A 328 7.34 11.10 15.46
C LEU A 328 7.44 11.39 16.95
N VAL A 329 6.30 11.42 17.63
CA VAL A 329 6.21 11.67 19.07
C VAL A 329 6.08 10.38 19.86
N ASP A 330 5.29 9.45 19.34
CA ASP A 330 5.09 8.13 19.94
C ASP A 330 5.13 7.07 18.84
N GLU A 331 6.01 6.11 18.99
CA GLU A 331 6.24 5.07 17.99
C GLU A 331 5.05 4.13 17.84
N GLY A 332 4.32 3.87 18.93
CA GLY A 332 3.19 2.94 18.95
C GLY A 332 3.54 1.59 18.32
N TYR A 333 2.78 1.18 17.29
CA TYR A 333 2.98 -0.11 16.61
C TYR A 333 4.20 -0.16 15.68
N LEU A 334 4.86 0.94 15.38
CA LEU A 334 5.93 0.98 14.35
C LEU A 334 7.12 0.09 14.70
N GLY A 335 7.48 0.00 15.99
CA GLY A 335 8.54 -0.91 16.45
C GLY A 335 8.21 -2.37 16.18
N VAL A 336 6.94 -2.76 16.39
CA VAL A 336 6.45 -4.12 16.10
C VAL A 336 6.44 -4.41 14.60
N ALA A 337 6.05 -3.43 13.79
CA ALA A 337 5.94 -3.56 12.34
C ALA A 337 7.30 -3.65 11.63
N LYS A 338 8.41 -3.32 12.29
CA LYS A 338 9.76 -3.34 11.73
C LYS A 338 10.24 -4.78 11.56
N ASN A 339 10.47 -5.22 10.32
CA ASN A 339 10.97 -6.56 10.03
C ASN A 339 12.41 -6.75 10.52
N SER A 340 12.74 -7.95 10.99
CA SER A 340 14.08 -8.28 11.49
C SER A 340 15.17 -8.19 10.42
N PHE A 341 14.79 -8.40 9.15
CA PHE A 341 15.65 -8.32 7.98
C PHE A 341 15.68 -6.94 7.31
N ALA A 342 14.95 -5.96 7.82
CA ALA A 342 15.01 -4.60 7.32
C ALA A 342 16.41 -4.04 7.58
N LYS A 343 17.13 -3.64 6.50
CA LYS A 343 18.37 -2.89 6.66
C LYS A 343 18.06 -1.65 7.50
N ALA A 344 18.91 -1.38 8.51
CA ALA A 344 18.87 -0.09 9.18
C ALA A 344 18.94 0.98 8.06
N ARG A 345 17.88 1.76 7.89
CA ARG A 345 18.02 3.00 7.12
C ARG A 345 19.04 3.79 7.89
N ASN A 346 20.23 3.93 7.31
CA ASN A 346 21.06 5.06 7.67
C ASN A 346 20.15 6.24 7.38
N ASP A 347 19.72 6.94 8.43
CA ASP A 347 19.15 8.25 8.30
C ASP A 347 20.12 8.99 7.41
N ALA A 348 19.66 9.33 6.22
CA ALA A 348 20.46 10.02 5.26
C ALA A 348 20.95 11.26 5.98
N LYS A 349 22.25 11.27 6.33
CA LYS A 349 22.94 12.50 6.66
C LYS A 349 22.59 13.45 5.53
N VAL A 350 21.86 14.50 5.86
CA VAL A 350 21.75 15.67 5.01
C VAL A 350 23.17 15.98 4.60
N LYS A 351 23.47 15.89 3.31
CA LYS A 351 24.79 16.25 2.80
C LYS A 351 24.96 17.73 3.08
N GLU A 352 25.88 18.04 3.95
CA GLU A 352 26.27 19.38 4.35
C GLU A 352 26.92 20.21 3.22
N ASP A 353 27.03 19.68 2.01
CA ASP A 353 27.88 20.22 0.94
C ASP A 353 27.13 20.96 -0.19
N ASP A 354 25.83 21.27 -0.06
CA ASP A 354 25.10 22.07 -1.05
C ASP A 354 24.46 23.31 -0.42
N LEU A 355 25.30 24.26 -0.03
CA LEU A 355 24.89 25.57 0.43
C LEU A 355 24.56 26.52 -0.76
N SER A 356 23.59 26.17 -1.57
CA SER A 356 22.89 27.17 -2.34
C SER A 356 21.57 27.50 -1.63
N LEU A 357 21.46 28.70 -1.12
CA LEU A 357 20.37 29.20 -0.30
C LEU A 357 19.01 29.16 -0.99
N ILE A 358 18.94 28.91 -2.31
CA ILE A 358 17.72 28.78 -3.09
C ILE A 358 17.96 27.76 -4.21
N HIS A 359 17.13 26.70 -4.25
CA HIS A 359 17.25 25.62 -5.23
C HIS A 359 16.03 25.55 -6.13
N ILE A 360 16.25 25.41 -7.45
CA ILE A 360 15.19 25.12 -8.43
C ILE A 360 15.23 23.62 -8.71
N SER A 361 14.19 22.90 -8.32
CA SER A 361 14.10 21.46 -8.57
C SER A 361 13.33 21.14 -9.85
N GLU A 362 13.91 20.33 -10.73
CA GLU A 362 13.18 19.74 -11.86
C GLU A 362 12.22 18.63 -11.40
N PRO A 363 11.09 18.41 -12.10
CA PRO A 363 10.09 17.46 -11.68
C PRO A 363 10.58 16.01 -11.77
N THR A 364 10.46 15.30 -10.68
CA THR A 364 10.56 13.84 -10.66
C THR A 364 9.34 13.22 -11.34
N ARG A 365 9.55 12.12 -12.08
CA ARG A 365 8.55 11.41 -12.87
C ARG A 365 7.25 11.18 -12.11
N PRO A 366 6.06 11.34 -12.74
CA PRO A 366 4.80 10.88 -12.15
C PRO A 366 4.80 9.35 -12.08
N TYR A 367 4.41 8.84 -10.93
CA TYR A 367 4.20 7.41 -10.69
C TYR A 367 2.95 6.91 -11.43
#